data_66599b6dd04c2ef7e808012152691b31
#
_entry.id   66599b6dd04c2ef7e808012152691b31
#
_cell.length_a   1.000
_cell.length_b   1.000
_cell.length_c   1.000
_cell.angle_alpha   90.00
_cell.angle_beta   90.00
_cell.angle_gamma   90.00
#
_symmetry.space_group_name_H-M   'P 1'
#
loop_
_entity.id
_entity.type
_entity.pdbx_description
1 polymer ?
#
loop_
_entity_poly.entity_id
_entity_poly.type
_entity_poly.pdbx_seq_one_letter_code
_entity_poly.pdbx_strand_id
1 'polypeptide(L)'
;MTDRRIDADANIALLIDADNASPDHLDSVLLVLGELGTINIRRAYGNWSKTSLKGWGTLTGEHSILPMQQFDVTKGKSATDMRMTIDAMDLLYRGNVDGFGIMSSDSDFLPLAQRIREEGLPV
;
A
#
# COMPACT_ATOMS: atom_id res chain seq x y z
N MET A 1 16.12 -19.58 -11.86
CA MET A 1 15.62 -18.82 -11.60
C MET A 1 16.04 -18.22 -11.13
N THR A 2 15.83 -17.93 -11.64
CA THR A 2 16.20 -16.95 -11.04
C THR A 2 15.70 -16.74 -9.79
N ASP A 3 16.51 -16.45 -8.98
CA ASP A 3 16.17 -16.08 -7.69
C ASP A 3 15.19 -14.97 -7.75
N ARG A 4 14.07 -15.20 -7.16
CA ARG A 4 13.01 -14.22 -7.17
C ARG A 4 13.12 -13.22 -6.05
N ARG A 5 14.18 -13.33 -5.25
CA ARG A 5 14.35 -12.34 -4.19
C ARG A 5 14.60 -10.98 -4.79
N ILE A 6 14.00 -10.00 -4.18
CA ILE A 6 14.23 -8.62 -4.52
C ILE A 6 15.53 -8.22 -3.86
N ASP A 7 16.45 -7.64 -4.61
CA ASP A 7 17.71 -7.23 -4.01
C ASP A 7 17.54 -5.94 -3.22
N ALA A 8 18.59 -5.53 -2.51
CA ALA A 8 18.53 -4.38 -1.62
C ALA A 8 18.23 -3.08 -2.33
N ASP A 9 18.48 -3.03 -3.65
CA ASP A 9 18.22 -1.84 -4.45
C ASP A 9 16.84 -1.85 -5.08
N ALA A 10 16.08 -2.91 -4.88
CA ALA A 10 14.74 -2.99 -5.43
C ALA A 10 13.84 -1.91 -4.82
N ASN A 11 13.01 -1.32 -5.65
CA ASN A 11 12.06 -0.30 -5.23
C ASN A 11 10.72 -0.93 -4.91
N ILE A 12 10.26 -0.76 -3.68
CA ILE A 12 9.00 -1.32 -3.22
C ILE A 12 8.01 -0.21 -2.95
N ALA A 13 6.77 -0.39 -3.42
CA ALA A 13 5.69 0.51 -3.10
C ALA A 13 4.80 -0.13 -2.04
N LEU A 14 4.62 0.55 -0.92
CA LEU A 14 3.70 0.13 0.13
C LEU A 14 2.44 0.99 0.06
N LEU A 15 1.33 0.35 -0.21
CA LEU A 15 0.03 1.01 -0.27
C LEU A 15 -0.83 0.50 0.88
N ILE A 16 -1.27 1.40 1.72
CA ILE A 16 -1.98 1.07 2.95
C ILE A 16 -3.43 1.52 2.85
N ASP A 17 -4.35 0.58 3.05
CA ASP A 17 -5.76 0.88 3.19
C ASP A 17 -6.02 1.22 4.66
N ALA A 18 -5.88 2.50 5.01
CA ALA A 18 -5.97 2.92 6.40
C ALA A 18 -7.37 2.76 6.99
N ASP A 19 -8.40 2.73 6.15
CA ASP A 19 -9.77 2.49 6.62
C ASP A 19 -9.96 1.06 7.11
N ASN A 20 -9.17 0.12 6.58
CA ASN A 20 -9.33 -1.32 6.87
C ASN A 20 -8.03 -1.99 7.30
N ALA A 21 -7.08 -1.24 7.84
CA ALA A 21 -5.85 -1.81 8.37
C ALA A 21 -5.55 -1.19 9.72
N SER A 22 -4.96 -1.98 10.61
CA SER A 22 -4.59 -1.48 11.93
C SER A 22 -3.20 -0.85 11.92
N PRO A 23 -3.04 0.35 12.46
CA PRO A 23 -1.71 0.94 12.59
C PRO A 23 -0.78 0.12 13.47
N ASP A 24 -1.33 -0.75 14.31
CA ASP A 24 -0.52 -1.58 15.21
C ASP A 24 0.37 -2.56 14.47
N HIS A 25 0.05 -2.88 13.23
CA HIS A 25 0.83 -3.83 12.44
C HIS A 25 1.86 -3.18 11.52
N LEU A 26 1.91 -1.85 11.50
CA LEU A 26 2.77 -1.13 10.56
C LEU A 26 4.25 -1.46 10.74
N ASP A 27 4.73 -1.51 11.98
CA ASP A 27 6.15 -1.79 12.22
C ASP A 27 6.55 -3.15 11.68
N SER A 28 5.69 -4.16 11.86
CA SER A 28 5.97 -5.51 11.34
C SER A 28 6.00 -5.52 9.82
N VAL A 29 5.09 -4.80 9.19
CA VAL A 29 5.02 -4.72 7.73
C VAL A 29 6.28 -4.05 7.18
N LEU A 30 6.69 -2.93 7.78
CA LEU A 30 7.88 -2.23 7.35
C LEU A 30 9.14 -3.08 7.52
N LEU A 31 9.22 -3.84 8.60
CA LEU A 31 10.36 -4.71 8.84
C LEU A 31 10.46 -5.80 7.77
N VAL A 32 9.35 -6.47 7.49
CA VAL A 32 9.33 -7.54 6.50
C VAL A 32 9.67 -7.02 5.11
N LEU A 33 9.04 -5.92 4.70
CA LEU A 33 9.29 -5.36 3.37
C LEU A 33 10.71 -4.79 3.26
N GLY A 34 11.24 -4.25 4.34
CA GLY A 34 12.60 -3.72 4.34
C GLY A 34 13.66 -4.78 4.11
N GLU A 35 13.36 -6.04 4.42
CA GLU A 35 14.26 -7.14 4.13
C GLU A 35 14.26 -7.50 2.64
N LEU A 36 13.23 -7.12 1.93
CA LEU A 36 13.07 -7.43 0.51
C LEU A 36 13.62 -6.34 -0.40
N GLY A 37 13.74 -5.12 0.10
CA GLY A 37 14.23 -4.01 -0.70
C GLY A 37 14.05 -2.70 0.02
N THR A 38 14.05 -1.60 -0.74
CA THR A 38 13.85 -0.26 -0.19
C THR A 38 12.41 0.18 -0.45
N ILE A 39 11.73 0.56 0.63
CA ILE A 39 10.33 1.00 0.52
C ILE A 39 10.32 2.48 0.17
N ASN A 40 10.41 2.78 -1.12
CA ASN A 40 10.52 4.15 -1.59
C ASN A 40 9.19 4.89 -1.69
N ILE A 41 8.12 4.15 -1.90
CA ILE A 41 6.79 4.74 -2.01
C ILE A 41 5.97 4.21 -0.85
N ARG A 42 5.47 5.12 -0.03
CA ARG A 42 4.70 4.79 1.16
C ARG A 42 3.48 5.69 1.18
N ARG A 43 2.32 5.14 0.89
CA ARG A 43 1.07 5.89 0.83
C ARG A 43 0.00 5.22 1.65
N ALA A 44 -0.72 6.01 2.44
CA ALA A 44 -1.83 5.50 3.24
C ALA A 44 -3.11 6.21 2.79
N TYR A 45 -4.08 5.43 2.40
CA TYR A 45 -5.31 5.91 1.80
C TYR A 45 -6.47 5.80 2.78
N GLY A 46 -7.28 6.81 2.85
CA GLY A 46 -8.44 6.78 3.71
C GLY A 46 -9.11 8.13 3.81
N ASN A 47 -10.22 8.17 4.54
CA ASN A 47 -10.87 9.42 4.87
C ASN A 47 -10.31 9.91 6.20
N TRP A 48 -9.32 10.78 6.12
CA TRP A 48 -8.58 11.24 7.29
C TRP A 48 -9.37 12.14 8.21
N SER A 49 -10.56 12.56 7.80
CA SER A 49 -11.46 13.30 8.68
C SER A 49 -12.12 12.40 9.72
N LYS A 50 -12.07 11.08 9.55
CA LYS A 50 -12.63 10.14 10.50
C LYS A 50 -11.75 10.02 11.73
N THR A 51 -12.38 10.05 12.91
CA THR A 51 -11.64 9.88 14.17
C THR A 51 -11.02 8.50 14.30
N SER A 52 -11.60 7.49 13.63
CA SER A 52 -11.07 6.13 13.68
C SER A 52 -9.67 6.02 13.07
N LEU A 53 -9.24 7.00 12.28
CA LEU A 53 -7.92 6.99 11.67
C LEU A 53 -6.87 7.76 12.46
N LYS A 54 -7.19 8.23 13.66
CA LYS A 54 -6.23 8.98 14.47
C LYS A 54 -4.96 8.23 14.77
N GLY A 55 -5.04 6.90 14.91
CA GLY A 55 -3.87 6.09 15.19
C GLY A 55 -2.81 6.15 14.09
N TRP A 56 -3.19 6.58 12.90
CA TRP A 56 -2.26 6.72 11.79
C TRP A 56 -1.56 8.08 11.76
N GLY A 57 -2.13 9.09 12.40
CA GLY A 57 -1.66 10.46 12.28
C GLY A 57 -0.20 10.65 12.64
N THR A 58 0.22 10.12 13.79
CA THR A 58 1.61 10.21 14.23
C THR A 58 2.51 9.35 13.36
N LEU A 59 2.03 8.14 13.03
CA LEU A 59 2.83 7.18 12.28
C LEU A 59 3.14 7.64 10.87
N THR A 60 2.24 8.40 10.24
CA THR A 60 2.51 8.91 8.90
C THR A 60 3.72 9.82 8.88
N GLY A 61 3.86 10.65 9.91
CA GLY A 61 5.05 11.51 10.03
C GLY A 61 6.30 10.74 10.39
N GLU A 62 6.21 9.82 11.35
CA GLU A 62 7.37 9.07 11.82
C GLU A 62 7.97 8.18 10.74
N HIS A 63 7.15 7.62 9.87
CA HIS A 63 7.60 6.66 8.86
C HIS A 63 7.59 7.21 7.45
N SER A 64 7.47 8.52 7.30
CA SER A 64 7.46 9.18 5.98
C SER A 64 6.40 8.62 5.05
N ILE A 65 5.21 8.39 5.60
CA ILE A 65 4.07 7.89 4.83
C ILE A 65 3.24 9.08 4.35
N LEU A 66 2.96 9.10 3.06
CA LEU A 66 2.13 10.16 2.47
C LEU A 66 0.66 9.84 2.67
N PRO A 67 -0.09 10.63 3.43
CA PRO A 67 -1.53 10.39 3.56
C PRO A 67 -2.25 10.86 2.29
N MET A 68 -3.07 9.98 1.74
CA MET A 68 -3.86 10.27 0.56
C MET A 68 -5.31 10.38 0.99
N GLN A 69 -5.87 11.58 0.85
CA GLN A 69 -7.24 11.84 1.28
C GLN A 69 -8.23 11.37 0.24
N GLN A 70 -9.21 10.60 0.69
CA GLN A 70 -10.32 10.20 -0.15
C GLN A 70 -11.61 10.35 0.66
N PHE A 71 -12.42 11.31 0.30
CA PHE A 71 -13.71 11.51 0.95
C PHE A 71 -14.71 10.48 0.47
N ASP A 72 -15.57 10.05 1.37
CA ASP A 72 -16.65 9.14 1.01
C ASP A 72 -17.74 9.92 0.29
N VAL A 73 -17.68 9.93 -1.03
CA VAL A 73 -18.62 10.67 -1.85
C VAL A 73 -19.99 10.02 -1.85
N THR A 74 -20.00 8.69 -1.88
CA THR A 74 -21.23 7.92 -1.88
C THR A 74 -21.20 6.98 -0.70
N LYS A 75 -22.25 7.00 0.09
CA LYS A 75 -22.34 6.20 1.29
C LYS A 75 -22.15 4.71 0.97
N GLY A 76 -21.31 4.07 1.75
CA GLY A 76 -21.07 2.64 1.60
C GLY A 76 -20.23 2.23 0.41
N LYS A 77 -19.59 3.18 -0.27
CA LYS A 77 -18.77 2.87 -1.43
C LYS A 77 -17.29 2.81 -1.09
N SER A 78 -16.56 2.06 -1.90
CA SER A 78 -15.16 1.79 -1.72
C SER A 78 -14.29 2.81 -2.45
N ALA A 79 -14.48 4.10 -2.15
CA ALA A 79 -13.71 5.14 -2.82
C ALA A 79 -12.21 5.00 -2.57
N THR A 80 -11.82 4.62 -1.35
CA THR A 80 -10.43 4.39 -0.99
C THR A 80 -9.85 3.23 -1.78
N ASP A 81 -10.60 2.13 -1.90
CA ASP A 81 -10.15 0.95 -2.63
C ASP A 81 -9.93 1.27 -4.09
N MET A 82 -10.83 2.04 -4.69
CA MET A 82 -10.71 2.42 -6.08
C MET A 82 -9.49 3.30 -6.30
N ARG A 83 -9.22 4.26 -5.41
CA ARG A 83 -8.06 5.11 -5.52
C ARG A 83 -6.77 4.33 -5.39
N MET A 84 -6.70 3.41 -4.42
CA MET A 84 -5.54 2.55 -4.26
C MET A 84 -5.29 1.71 -5.50
N THR A 85 -6.35 1.16 -6.07
CA THR A 85 -6.24 0.33 -7.27
C THR A 85 -5.69 1.14 -8.44
N ILE A 86 -6.21 2.35 -8.64
CA ILE A 86 -5.75 3.22 -9.71
C ILE A 86 -4.27 3.55 -9.53
N ASP A 87 -3.87 3.92 -8.32
CA ASP A 87 -2.49 4.29 -8.05
C ASP A 87 -1.55 3.09 -8.21
N ALA A 88 -1.98 1.91 -7.76
CA ALA A 88 -1.17 0.70 -7.91
C ALA A 88 -0.95 0.37 -9.39
N MET A 89 -1.99 0.45 -10.21
CA MET A 89 -1.87 0.18 -11.63
C MET A 89 -1.01 1.22 -12.32
N ASP A 90 -1.14 2.48 -11.92
CA ASP A 90 -0.30 3.55 -12.46
C ASP A 90 1.17 3.29 -12.15
N LEU A 91 1.49 2.91 -10.92
CA LEU A 91 2.87 2.61 -10.52
C LEU A 91 3.39 1.38 -11.25
N LEU A 92 2.55 0.37 -11.43
CA LEU A 92 2.93 -0.85 -12.13
C LEU A 92 3.37 -0.54 -13.56
N TYR A 93 2.58 0.26 -14.27
CA TYR A 93 2.85 0.54 -15.68
C TYR A 93 3.91 1.61 -15.90
N ARG A 94 4.26 2.38 -14.89
CA ARG A 94 5.40 3.29 -15.01
C ARG A 94 6.73 2.55 -14.99
N GLY A 95 6.75 1.35 -14.42
CA GLY A 95 7.94 0.51 -14.47
C GLY A 95 9.04 0.88 -13.51
N ASN A 96 8.79 1.76 -12.53
CA ASN A 96 9.82 2.16 -11.57
C ASN A 96 9.65 1.51 -10.20
N VAL A 97 8.80 0.50 -10.10
CA VAL A 97 8.55 -0.26 -8.88
C VAL A 97 8.83 -1.72 -9.15
N ASP A 98 9.59 -2.35 -8.29
CA ASP A 98 9.99 -3.75 -8.44
C ASP A 98 9.12 -4.70 -7.62
N GLY A 99 8.36 -4.19 -6.68
CA GLY A 99 7.47 -4.99 -5.89
C GLY A 99 6.47 -4.14 -5.14
N PHE A 100 5.40 -4.76 -4.67
CA PHE A 100 4.33 -4.08 -3.96
C PHE A 100 4.05 -4.74 -2.63
N GLY A 101 3.73 -3.92 -1.63
CA GLY A 101 3.10 -4.37 -0.41
C GLY A 101 1.73 -3.73 -0.32
N ILE A 102 0.71 -4.53 -0.12
CA ILE A 102 -0.65 -4.03 0.06
C ILE A 102 -1.11 -4.42 1.46
N MET A 103 -1.37 -3.42 2.28
CA MET A 103 -1.77 -3.62 3.67
C MET A 103 -3.25 -3.28 3.82
N SER A 104 -4.06 -4.31 3.99
CA SER A 104 -5.51 -4.16 4.15
C SER A 104 -6.10 -5.46 4.68
N SER A 105 -7.20 -5.34 5.41
CA SER A 105 -7.99 -6.52 5.80
C SER A 105 -9.10 -6.80 4.79
N ASP A 106 -9.18 -6.01 3.71
CA ASP A 106 -10.24 -6.15 2.72
C ASP A 106 -9.82 -7.08 1.60
N SER A 107 -10.53 -8.20 1.46
CA SER A 107 -10.21 -9.19 0.42
C SER A 107 -10.48 -8.70 -1.00
N ASP A 108 -11.16 -7.56 -1.15
CA ASP A 108 -11.42 -6.98 -2.46
C ASP A 108 -10.14 -6.59 -3.20
N PHE A 109 -8.99 -6.54 -2.50
CA PHE A 109 -7.71 -6.27 -3.14
C PHE A 109 -7.05 -7.51 -3.74
N LEU A 110 -7.61 -8.71 -3.52
CA LEU A 110 -7.02 -9.92 -4.10
C LEU A 110 -6.92 -9.88 -5.63
N PRO A 111 -7.96 -9.40 -6.36
CA PRO A 111 -7.82 -9.30 -7.82
C PRO A 111 -6.68 -8.39 -8.24
N LEU A 112 -6.44 -7.29 -7.51
CA LEU A 112 -5.33 -6.41 -7.80
C LEU A 112 -3.99 -7.12 -7.60
N ALA A 113 -3.84 -7.84 -6.49
CA ALA A 113 -2.61 -8.58 -6.22
C ALA A 113 -2.35 -9.62 -7.30
N GLN A 114 -3.39 -10.30 -7.76
CA GLN A 114 -3.27 -11.28 -8.83
C GLN A 114 -2.81 -10.64 -10.12
N ARG A 115 -3.36 -9.48 -10.45
CA ARG A 115 -2.98 -8.76 -11.67
C ARG A 115 -1.52 -8.33 -11.63
N ILE A 116 -1.06 -7.86 -10.48
CA ILE A 116 0.34 -7.46 -10.33
C ILE A 116 1.26 -8.66 -10.52
N ARG A 117 0.90 -9.81 -9.97
CA ARG A 117 1.68 -11.03 -10.15
C ARG A 117 1.72 -11.48 -11.59
N GLU A 118 0.63 -11.31 -12.32
CA GLU A 118 0.59 -11.66 -13.75
C GLU A 118 1.56 -10.83 -14.56
N GLU A 119 1.87 -9.62 -14.10
CA GLU A 119 2.86 -8.77 -14.76
C GLU A 119 4.28 -9.08 -14.32
N GLY A 120 4.44 -10.09 -13.46
CA GLY A 120 5.75 -10.56 -13.07
C GLY A 120 6.34 -9.90 -11.84
N LEU A 121 5.59 -9.07 -11.14
CA LEU A 121 6.08 -8.40 -9.95
C LEU A 121 5.61 -9.10 -8.68
N PRO A 122 6.45 -9.19 -7.65
CA PRO A 122 6.03 -9.70 -6.36
C PRO A 122 5.07 -8.72 -5.68
N VAL A 123 4.18 -9.28 -4.88
CA VAL A 123 3.22 -8.49 -4.12
C VAL A 123 2.86 -9.18 -2.81
#